data_cce2fcce80770e4fc08d59fddd12a2b0
#
_entry.id   cce2fcce80770e4fc08d59fddd12a2b0
#
_cell.length_a   1.000
_cell.length_b   1.000
_cell.length_c   1.000
_cell.angle_alpha   90.00
_cell.angle_beta   90.00
_cell.angle_gamma   90.00
#
_symmetry.space_group_name_H-M   'P 1'
#
loop_
_entity.id
_entity.type
_entity.pdbx_description
1 polymer ?
#
loop_
_entity_poly.entity_id
_entity_poly.type
_entity_poly.pdbx_seq_one_letter_code
_entity_poly.pdbx_strand_id
1 'polypeptide(L)'
;MIKKPVMIQIRNGLEARPVALLVQVASQYDSESYVESEERHVNAKSIMGMMTLGLNYGDSIVVSANGTDEEEAMKEIEKYLSGN
;
A
#
# COMPACT_ATOMS: atom_id res chain seq x y z
N MET A 1 -7.94 10.17 9.73
CA MET A 1 -7.73 8.94 8.98
C MET A 1 -8.28 9.07 7.57
N ILE A 2 -7.50 8.65 6.58
CA ILE A 2 -7.94 8.57 5.19
C ILE A 2 -7.98 7.10 4.81
N LYS A 3 -9.07 6.70 4.14
CA LYS A 3 -9.24 5.32 3.72
C LYS A 3 -9.86 5.33 2.32
N LYS A 4 -9.18 4.69 1.37
CA LYS A 4 -9.60 4.71 -0.03
C LYS A 4 -9.42 3.36 -0.70
N PRO A 5 -10.32 3.00 -1.64
CA PRO A 5 -10.04 1.90 -2.54
C PRO A 5 -9.00 2.34 -3.58
N VAL A 6 -8.06 1.47 -3.86
CA VAL A 6 -7.01 1.72 -4.84
C VAL A 6 -6.82 0.48 -5.69
N MET A 7 -6.72 0.66 -7.01
CA MET A 7 -6.44 -0.45 -7.91
C MET A 7 -4.93 -0.56 -8.13
N ILE A 8 -4.43 -1.79 -8.10
CA ILE A 8 -3.02 -2.04 -8.34
C ILE A 8 -2.77 -2.01 -9.85
N GLN A 9 -1.98 -1.04 -10.27
CA GLN A 9 -1.63 -0.84 -11.68
C GLN A 9 -0.13 -1.00 -11.92
N ILE A 10 0.57 -1.64 -11.00
CA ILE A 10 1.96 -2.02 -11.17
C ILE A 10 1.98 -3.29 -12.00
N ARG A 11 2.72 -3.26 -13.10
CA ARG A 11 2.68 -4.30 -14.14
C ARG A 11 2.88 -5.72 -13.59
N ASN A 12 3.78 -5.92 -12.66
CA ASN A 12 4.09 -7.24 -12.09
C ASN A 12 3.38 -7.49 -10.76
N GLY A 13 2.39 -6.66 -10.41
CA GLY A 13 1.70 -6.79 -9.14
C GLY A 13 2.61 -6.51 -7.96
N LEU A 14 2.23 -7.00 -6.78
CA LEU A 14 3.02 -6.81 -5.56
C LEU A 14 3.82 -8.07 -5.25
N GLU A 15 4.86 -8.32 -6.07
CA GLU A 15 5.85 -9.34 -5.78
C GLU A 15 6.91 -8.76 -4.83
N ALA A 16 7.99 -9.51 -4.58
CA ALA A 16 8.97 -9.15 -3.55
C ALA A 16 9.55 -7.75 -3.75
N ARG A 17 10.00 -7.42 -4.96
CA ARG A 17 10.63 -6.12 -5.21
C ARG A 17 9.65 -4.95 -5.17
N PRO A 18 8.49 -5.02 -5.84
CA PRO A 18 7.48 -3.97 -5.70
C PRO A 18 6.97 -3.79 -4.27
N VAL A 19 6.84 -4.89 -3.52
CA VAL A 19 6.44 -4.81 -2.12
C VAL A 19 7.48 -4.06 -1.29
N ALA A 20 8.76 -4.36 -1.49
CA ALA A 20 9.82 -3.68 -0.76
C ALA A 20 9.83 -2.18 -1.05
N LEU A 21 9.59 -1.79 -2.30
CA LEU A 21 9.51 -0.38 -2.67
C LEU A 21 8.29 0.30 -2.05
N LEU A 22 7.15 -0.38 -2.03
CA LEU A 22 5.95 0.15 -1.38
C LEU A 22 6.17 0.36 0.12
N VAL A 23 6.82 -0.59 0.77
CA VAL A 23 7.16 -0.45 2.19
C VAL A 23 8.06 0.75 2.41
N GLN A 24 9.02 0.99 1.52
CA GLN A 24 9.88 2.18 1.61
C GLN A 24 9.07 3.47 1.48
N VAL A 25 8.13 3.52 0.55
CA VAL A 25 7.26 4.68 0.39
C VAL A 25 6.49 4.94 1.68
N ALA A 26 5.81 3.92 2.19
CA ALA A 26 5.01 4.06 3.41
C ALA A 26 5.88 4.45 4.63
N SER A 27 7.10 3.94 4.68
CA SER A 27 8.00 4.16 5.81
C SER A 27 8.57 5.57 5.88
N GLN A 28 8.43 6.36 4.82
CA GLN A 28 8.88 7.75 4.83
C GLN A 28 7.96 8.66 5.66
N TYR A 29 6.80 8.17 6.02
CA TYR A 29 5.79 8.95 6.71
C TYR A 29 5.55 8.43 8.11
N ASP A 30 5.19 9.34 9.01
CA ASP A 30 4.90 8.99 10.40
C ASP A 30 3.54 8.32 10.54
N SER A 31 2.63 8.55 9.60
CA SER A 31 1.29 7.97 9.64
C SER A 31 1.34 6.45 9.64
N GLU A 32 0.42 5.85 10.37
CA GLU A 32 0.19 4.42 10.29
C GLU A 32 -0.56 4.13 9.00
N SER A 33 -0.04 3.21 8.21
CA SER A 33 -0.63 2.84 6.93
C SER A 33 -0.93 1.36 6.89
N TYR A 34 -2.12 1.02 6.38
CA TYR A 34 -2.58 -0.36 6.30
C TYR A 34 -3.13 -0.63 4.92
N VAL A 35 -3.03 -1.89 4.51
CA VAL A 35 -3.61 -2.38 3.27
C VAL A 35 -4.56 -3.51 3.61
N GLU A 36 -5.80 -3.39 3.13
CA GLU A 36 -6.81 -4.41 3.30
C GLU A 36 -7.13 -5.05 1.96
N SER A 37 -7.13 -6.38 1.94
CA SER A 37 -7.53 -7.14 0.76
C SER A 37 -8.34 -8.33 1.25
N GLU A 38 -9.57 -8.43 0.80
CA GLU A 38 -10.50 -9.45 1.27
C GLU A 38 -10.66 -9.34 2.79
N GLU A 39 -10.29 -10.39 3.53
CA GLU A 39 -10.39 -10.38 5.00
C GLU A 39 -9.06 -10.07 5.67
N ARG A 40 -8.03 -9.76 4.90
CA ARG A 40 -6.71 -9.48 5.44
C ARG A 40 -6.50 -8.01 5.64
N HIS A 41 -5.81 -7.67 6.72
CA HIS A 41 -5.50 -6.30 7.09
C HIS A 41 -4.06 -6.30 7.55
N VAL A 42 -3.16 -5.71 6.76
CA VAL A 42 -1.74 -5.74 7.06
C VAL A 42 -1.14 -4.35 7.11
N ASN A 43 -0.08 -4.21 7.89
CA ASN A 43 0.66 -2.96 8.02
C ASN A 43 1.49 -2.75 6.74
N ALA A 44 1.28 -1.61 6.09
CA ALA A 44 2.00 -1.30 4.83
C ALA A 44 3.50 -1.13 5.03
N LYS A 45 3.96 -0.99 6.28
CA LYS A 45 5.39 -0.89 6.60
C LYS A 45 6.03 -2.25 6.89
N SER A 46 5.26 -3.33 6.77
CA SER A 46 5.73 -4.69 7.02
C SER A 46 5.90 -5.44 5.70
N ILE A 47 7.14 -5.71 5.32
CA ILE A 47 7.43 -6.47 4.09
C ILE A 47 6.78 -7.85 4.15
N MET A 48 6.94 -8.55 5.26
CA MET A 48 6.41 -9.90 5.39
C MET A 48 4.88 -9.92 5.33
N GLY A 49 4.24 -8.96 6.02
CA GLY A 49 2.79 -8.84 5.98
C GLY A 49 2.30 -8.57 4.57
N MET A 50 2.93 -7.63 3.89
CA MET A 50 2.52 -7.27 2.53
C MET A 50 2.69 -8.42 1.55
N MET A 51 3.75 -9.20 1.69
CA MET A 51 4.00 -10.34 0.78
C MET A 51 2.96 -11.45 0.93
N THR A 52 2.31 -11.55 2.09
CA THR A 52 1.27 -12.57 2.29
C THR A 52 -0.01 -12.29 1.51
N LEU A 53 -0.19 -11.07 1.01
CA LEU A 53 -1.41 -10.71 0.30
C LEU A 53 -1.50 -11.31 -1.10
N GLY A 54 -0.37 -11.55 -1.75
CA GLY A 54 -0.35 -12.15 -3.08
C GLY A 54 -1.09 -11.33 -4.12
N LEU A 55 -0.95 -10.02 -4.07
CA LEU A 55 -1.71 -9.11 -4.93
C LEU A 55 -1.12 -9.01 -6.33
N ASN A 56 -1.99 -8.85 -7.32
CA ASN A 56 -1.62 -8.82 -8.73
C ASN A 56 -2.14 -7.56 -9.40
N TYR A 57 -1.63 -7.29 -10.58
CA TYR A 57 -2.11 -6.20 -11.43
C TYR A 57 -3.63 -6.32 -11.60
N GLY A 58 -4.33 -5.22 -11.39
CA GLY A 58 -5.78 -5.17 -11.54
C GLY A 58 -6.56 -5.46 -10.27
N ASP A 59 -5.91 -5.97 -9.24
CA ASP A 59 -6.59 -6.21 -7.98
C ASP A 59 -6.93 -4.88 -7.29
N SER A 60 -8.09 -4.84 -6.63
CA SER A 60 -8.48 -3.69 -5.82
C SER A 60 -8.18 -3.96 -4.36
N ILE A 61 -7.62 -2.96 -3.71
CA ILE A 61 -7.35 -3.03 -2.28
C ILE A 61 -7.88 -1.77 -1.62
N VAL A 62 -7.95 -1.78 -0.30
CA VAL A 62 -8.27 -0.57 0.46
C VAL A 62 -7.03 -0.16 1.23
N VAL A 63 -6.59 1.08 1.00
CA VAL A 63 -5.43 1.64 1.69
C VAL A 63 -5.93 2.64 2.71
N SER A 64 -5.38 2.58 3.92
CA SER A 64 -5.68 3.58 4.95
C SER A 64 -4.40 4.18 5.49
N ALA A 65 -4.49 5.45 5.87
CA ALA A 65 -3.40 6.17 6.51
C ALA A 65 -3.96 7.03 7.63
N ASN A 66 -3.29 7.03 8.78
CA ASN A 66 -3.73 7.76 9.96
C ASN A 66 -2.54 8.40 10.65
N GLY A 67 -2.51 9.73 10.67
CA GLY A 67 -1.43 10.47 11.30
C GLY A 67 -1.35 11.90 10.77
N THR A 68 -0.34 12.63 11.23
CA THR A 68 -0.19 14.05 10.89
C THR A 68 0.09 14.29 9.40
N ASP A 69 0.73 13.32 8.74
CA ASP A 69 1.08 13.41 7.32
C ASP A 69 0.27 12.42 6.48
N GLU A 70 -0.92 12.07 6.93
CA GLU A 70 -1.73 11.05 6.28
C GLU A 70 -2.09 11.39 4.83
N GLU A 71 -2.30 12.66 4.53
CA GLU A 71 -2.64 13.06 3.17
C GLU A 71 -1.48 12.83 2.21
N GLU A 72 -0.27 13.21 2.61
CA GLU A 72 0.92 12.98 1.80
C GLU A 72 1.22 11.50 1.68
N ALA A 73 1.09 10.76 2.75
CA ALA A 73 1.33 9.31 2.74
C ALA A 73 0.38 8.63 1.76
N MET A 74 -0.91 8.95 1.83
CA MET A 74 -1.91 8.37 0.94
C MET A 74 -1.61 8.72 -0.51
N LYS A 75 -1.28 9.97 -0.78
CA LYS A 75 -0.98 10.43 -2.13
C LYS A 75 0.19 9.66 -2.74
N GLU A 76 1.26 9.48 -1.99
CA GLU A 76 2.44 8.80 -2.50
C GLU A 76 2.22 7.29 -2.64
N ILE A 77 1.46 6.69 -1.75
CA ILE A 77 1.10 5.27 -1.86
C ILE A 77 0.24 5.05 -3.11
N GLU A 78 -0.77 5.90 -3.31
CA GLU A 78 -1.61 5.81 -4.50
C GLU A 78 -0.79 6.00 -5.78
N LYS A 79 0.10 6.97 -5.79
CA LYS A 79 0.95 7.25 -6.95
C LYS A 79 1.79 6.03 -7.29
N TYR A 80 2.38 5.40 -6.29
CA TYR A 80 3.18 4.21 -6.51
C TYR A 80 2.33 3.07 -7.07
N LEU A 81 1.18 2.81 -6.48
CA LEU A 81 0.31 1.72 -6.90
C LEU A 81 -0.31 1.95 -8.27
N SER A 82 -0.44 3.20 -8.72
CA SER A 82 -0.98 3.50 -10.04
C SER A 82 0.05 3.31 -11.16
N GLY A 83 1.28 2.93 -10.83
CA GLY A 83 2.30 2.64 -11.82
C GLY A 83 3.13 3.85 -12.23
N ASN A 84 3.02 4.94 -11.51
CA ASN A 84 3.79 6.15 -11.81
C ASN A 84 5.04 6.26 -10.95
#